data_8ea6ee57ed9c10139c6d28c2e325f764
#
_entry.id   8ea6ee57ed9c10139c6d28c2e325f764
#
_cell.length_a   1.000
_cell.length_b   1.000
_cell.length_c   1.000
_cell.angle_alpha   90.00
_cell.angle_beta   90.00
_cell.angle_gamma   90.00
#
_symmetry.space_group_name_H-M   'P 1'
#
loop_
_entity.id
_entity.type
_entity.pdbx_description
1 polymer ?
#
loop_
_entity_poly.entity_id
_entity_poly.type
_entity_poly.pdbx_seq_one_letter_code
_entity_poly.pdbx_strand_id
1 'polypeptide(L)'
;MQIDTLQPIPSLLQPHSLVASDRVEGTLVRRSDGSKVGTIQRLMIDKHSGVVAYAVLSFGGFLGVGRKHLPIPWARLNYERTLGAYQLDLTGEELNRALSFGADKDFDWGDRSKEIQIHDFYRVRPYWGAY
;
A
#
# COMPACT_ATOMS: atom_id res chain seq x y z
N MET A 1 -18.67 -17.79 12.67
CA MET A 1 -18.85 -17.43 11.28
C MET A 1 -17.50 -17.40 10.57
N GLN A 2 -17.42 -18.05 9.46
CA GLN A 2 -16.19 -18.13 8.72
C GLN A 2 -16.12 -16.99 7.69
N ILE A 3 -15.02 -16.26 7.69
CA ILE A 3 -14.85 -15.17 6.73
C ILE A 3 -14.05 -15.69 5.55
N ASP A 4 -14.65 -15.64 4.37
CA ASP A 4 -13.97 -15.95 3.13
C ASP A 4 -12.99 -14.82 2.80
N THR A 5 -11.79 -15.16 2.31
CA THR A 5 -10.80 -14.18 1.89
C THR A 5 -11.29 -13.29 0.74
N LEU A 6 -12.32 -13.73 0.01
CA LEU A 6 -12.93 -12.94 -1.06
C LEU A 6 -14.00 -11.98 -0.56
N GLN A 7 -14.41 -12.11 0.69
CA GLN A 7 -15.41 -11.22 1.25
C GLN A 7 -14.80 -9.87 1.62
N PRO A 8 -15.57 -8.78 1.45
CA PRO A 8 -15.10 -7.45 1.84
C PRO A 8 -14.83 -7.37 3.34
N ILE A 9 -13.89 -6.52 3.71
CA ILE A 9 -13.60 -6.26 5.12
C ILE A 9 -14.67 -5.31 5.65
N PRO A 10 -15.43 -5.71 6.70
CA PRO A 10 -16.56 -4.89 7.16
C PRO A 10 -16.21 -3.45 7.49
N SER A 11 -15.03 -3.20 8.06
CA SER A 11 -14.61 -1.84 8.40
C SER A 11 -14.47 -0.93 7.19
N LEU A 12 -14.20 -1.49 6.00
CA LEU A 12 -14.11 -0.73 4.76
C LEU A 12 -15.46 -0.56 4.07
N LEU A 13 -16.49 -1.27 4.54
CA LEU A 13 -17.83 -1.22 3.94
C LEU A 13 -18.79 -0.31 4.69
N GLN A 14 -18.29 0.49 5.63
CA GLN A 14 -19.12 1.45 6.34
C GLN A 14 -19.76 2.43 5.34
N PRO A 15 -20.97 2.93 5.66
CA PRO A 15 -21.72 3.77 4.71
C PRO A 15 -21.10 5.16 4.47
N HIS A 16 -20.12 5.56 5.24
CA HIS A 16 -19.39 6.81 5.06
C HIS A 16 -18.03 6.55 4.40
N SER A 17 -17.38 7.58 3.92
CA SER A 17 -16.10 7.49 3.22
C SER A 17 -14.88 7.47 4.16
N LEU A 18 -15.09 7.67 5.45
CA LEU A 18 -13.98 7.69 6.41
C LEU A 18 -13.70 6.31 6.98
N VAL A 19 -12.42 6.04 7.21
CA VAL A 19 -11.97 4.80 7.83
C VAL A 19 -10.85 5.11 8.82
N ALA A 20 -10.85 4.42 9.95
CA ALA A 20 -9.77 4.57 10.93
C ALA A 20 -8.47 4.02 10.37
N SER A 21 -7.34 4.71 10.62
CA SER A 21 -6.04 4.32 10.08
C SER A 21 -5.65 2.90 10.48
N ASP A 22 -5.95 2.50 11.71
CA ASP A 22 -5.62 1.16 12.19
C ASP A 22 -6.51 0.08 11.58
N ARG A 23 -7.59 0.47 10.89
CA ARG A 23 -8.42 -0.47 10.14
C ARG A 23 -7.95 -0.65 8.71
N VAL A 24 -7.15 0.28 8.21
CA VAL A 24 -6.49 0.13 6.91
C VAL A 24 -5.32 -0.85 7.01
N GLU A 25 -4.60 -0.82 8.12
CA GLU A 25 -3.51 -1.74 8.37
C GLU A 25 -4.01 -3.18 8.36
N GLY A 26 -3.28 -4.06 7.70
CA GLY A 26 -3.63 -5.47 7.58
C GLY A 26 -4.60 -5.78 6.44
N THR A 27 -5.13 -4.77 5.75
CA THR A 27 -6.05 -5.03 4.65
C THR A 27 -5.31 -5.58 3.42
N LEU A 28 -6.01 -6.39 2.67
CA LEU A 28 -5.47 -6.96 1.44
C LEU A 28 -5.43 -5.91 0.35
N VAL A 29 -4.38 -5.99 -0.47
CA VAL A 29 -4.27 -5.25 -1.72
C VAL A 29 -4.33 -6.28 -2.85
N ARG A 30 -5.21 -6.04 -3.81
CA ARG A 30 -5.50 -6.98 -4.89
C ARG A 30 -5.33 -6.31 -6.24
N ARG A 31 -5.08 -7.12 -7.26
CA ARG A 31 -5.17 -6.66 -8.64
C ARG A 31 -6.63 -6.64 -9.07
N SER A 32 -6.88 -6.04 -10.23
CA SER A 32 -8.24 -5.98 -10.79
C SER A 32 -8.84 -7.35 -11.06
N ASP A 33 -8.00 -8.36 -11.29
CA ASP A 33 -8.46 -9.73 -11.47
C ASP A 33 -8.77 -10.44 -10.15
N GLY A 34 -8.61 -9.75 -9.02
CA GLY A 34 -8.86 -10.29 -7.69
C GLY A 34 -7.66 -10.97 -7.05
N SER A 35 -6.56 -11.15 -7.77
CA SER A 35 -5.39 -11.81 -7.21
C SER A 35 -4.71 -10.93 -6.17
N LYS A 36 -4.14 -11.57 -5.16
CA LYS A 36 -3.49 -10.87 -4.04
C LYS A 36 -2.14 -10.31 -4.48
N VAL A 37 -1.88 -9.05 -4.14
CA VAL A 37 -0.56 -8.43 -4.27
C VAL A 37 0.17 -8.51 -2.92
N GLY A 38 -0.50 -8.14 -1.85
CA GLY A 38 0.07 -8.14 -0.51
C GLY A 38 -0.91 -7.58 0.49
N THR A 39 -0.38 -7.12 1.63
CA THR A 39 -1.18 -6.49 2.69
C THR A 39 -0.57 -5.15 3.04
N ILE A 40 -1.43 -4.19 3.41
CA ILE A 40 -0.97 -2.89 3.90
C ILE A 40 -0.45 -3.08 5.31
N GLN A 41 0.83 -2.79 5.52
CA GLN A 41 1.42 -2.89 6.84
C GLN A 41 1.23 -1.63 7.65
N ARG A 42 1.40 -0.46 7.03
CA ARG A 42 1.24 0.84 7.70
C ARG A 42 1.06 1.94 6.67
N LEU A 43 0.60 3.08 7.16
CA LEU A 43 0.50 4.30 6.36
C LEU A 43 1.58 5.28 6.82
N MET A 44 2.15 6.00 5.85
CA MET A 44 3.08 7.10 6.14
C MET A 44 2.34 8.40 5.90
N ILE A 45 2.20 9.19 6.94
CA ILE A 45 1.41 10.42 6.93
C ILE A 45 2.35 11.61 6.96
N ASP A 46 2.15 12.56 6.05
CA ASP A 46 2.87 13.83 6.12
C ASP A 46 2.39 14.59 7.35
N LYS A 47 3.28 14.76 8.32
CA LYS A 47 2.88 15.34 9.60
C LYS A 47 2.55 16.83 9.53
N HIS A 48 2.91 17.51 8.45
CA HIS A 48 2.60 18.93 8.26
C HIS A 48 1.19 19.13 7.69
N SER A 49 0.86 18.36 6.66
CA SER A 49 -0.44 18.49 5.98
C SER A 49 -1.51 17.54 6.49
N GLY A 50 -1.11 16.45 7.15
CA GLY A 50 -2.02 15.38 7.55
C GLY A 50 -2.40 14.45 6.42
N VAL A 51 -1.79 14.60 5.25
CA VAL A 51 -2.13 13.78 4.07
C VAL A 51 -1.40 12.44 4.15
N VAL A 52 -2.09 11.37 3.77
CA VAL A 52 -1.46 10.07 3.61
C VAL A 52 -0.57 10.13 2.38
N ALA A 53 0.73 9.99 2.58
CA ALA A 53 1.71 10.04 1.49
C ALA A 53 1.90 8.67 0.85
N TYR A 54 2.09 7.64 1.67
CA TYR A 54 2.36 6.29 1.18
C TYR A 54 1.62 5.26 2.01
N ALA A 55 1.31 4.13 1.38
CA ALA A 55 1.06 2.88 2.07
C ALA A 55 2.30 2.01 1.95
N VAL A 56 2.70 1.37 3.03
CA VAL A 56 3.79 0.39 3.00
C VAL A 56 3.16 -0.98 2.83
N LEU A 57 3.36 -1.57 1.66
CA LEU A 57 2.84 -2.87 1.31
C LEU A 57 3.83 -3.94 1.76
N SER A 58 3.32 -4.94 2.46
CA SER A 58 4.10 -6.13 2.81
C SER A 58 3.79 -7.23 1.81
N PHE A 59 4.81 -7.82 1.20
CA PHE A 59 4.60 -8.85 0.20
C PHE A 59 5.75 -9.86 0.18
N GLY A 60 5.48 -11.02 -0.43
CA GLY A 60 6.46 -12.09 -0.58
C GLY A 60 6.79 -12.77 0.71
N GLY A 61 7.91 -13.49 0.71
CA GLY A 61 8.36 -14.24 1.87
C GLY A 61 7.68 -15.59 2.03
N PHE A 62 8.36 -16.47 2.77
CA PHE A 62 7.83 -17.78 3.10
C PHE A 62 8.08 -18.00 4.59
N LEU A 63 7.01 -18.29 5.34
CA LEU A 63 7.06 -18.46 6.79
C LEU A 63 7.69 -17.23 7.49
N GLY A 64 7.41 -16.04 6.97
CA GLY A 64 7.91 -14.79 7.54
C GLY A 64 9.33 -14.44 7.14
N VAL A 65 10.02 -15.29 6.39
CA VAL A 65 11.38 -15.04 5.95
C VAL A 65 11.36 -14.46 4.54
N GLY A 66 12.15 -13.40 4.32
CA GLY A 66 12.28 -12.79 3.01
C GLY A 66 11.14 -11.86 2.64
N ARG A 67 10.31 -11.44 3.60
CA ARG A 67 9.28 -10.45 3.33
C ARG A 67 9.90 -9.12 2.96
N LYS A 68 9.28 -8.45 2.02
CA LYS A 68 9.70 -7.12 1.57
C LYS A 68 8.62 -6.11 1.83
N HIS A 69 9.04 -4.90 2.13
CA HIS A 69 8.15 -3.76 2.28
C HIS A 69 8.31 -2.83 1.09
N LEU A 70 7.19 -2.42 0.53
CA LEU A 70 7.15 -1.64 -0.69
C LEU A 70 6.38 -0.34 -0.43
N PRO A 71 7.06 0.83 -0.43
CA PRO A 71 6.33 2.09 -0.31
C PRO A 71 5.59 2.38 -1.61
N ILE A 72 4.29 2.61 -1.49
CA ILE A 72 3.43 2.90 -2.64
C ILE A 72 2.77 4.23 -2.40
N PRO A 73 2.88 5.20 -3.34
CA PRO A 73 2.15 6.46 -3.20
C PRO A 73 0.67 6.20 -3.02
N TRP A 74 0.07 6.87 -2.05
CA TRP A 74 -1.34 6.65 -1.74
C TRP A 74 -2.24 6.83 -2.96
N ALA A 75 -1.92 7.81 -3.81
CA ALA A 75 -2.71 8.10 -5.01
C ALA A 75 -2.72 6.93 -6.01
N ARG A 76 -1.78 5.98 -5.89
CA ARG A 76 -1.72 4.82 -6.79
C ARG A 76 -2.65 3.70 -6.36
N LEU A 77 -3.15 3.73 -5.13
CA LEU A 77 -4.09 2.75 -4.62
C LEU A 77 -5.51 3.25 -4.87
N ASN A 78 -6.36 2.36 -5.37
CA ASN A 78 -7.77 2.66 -5.61
C ASN A 78 -8.63 1.80 -4.69
N TYR A 79 -9.54 2.44 -3.97
CA TYR A 79 -10.49 1.69 -3.16
C TYR A 79 -11.51 1.02 -4.09
N GLU A 80 -11.62 -0.30 -4.00
CA GLU A 80 -12.59 -1.07 -4.77
C GLU A 80 -13.76 -1.45 -3.89
N ARG A 81 -14.90 -0.83 -4.13
CA ARG A 81 -16.07 -1.00 -3.29
C ARG A 81 -16.58 -2.43 -3.26
N THR A 82 -16.55 -3.10 -4.40
CA THR A 82 -17.05 -4.49 -4.51
C THR A 82 -16.24 -5.45 -3.64
N LEU A 83 -14.94 -5.25 -3.59
CA LEU A 83 -14.04 -6.10 -2.82
C LEU A 83 -13.86 -5.61 -1.39
N GLY A 84 -14.23 -4.37 -1.09
CA GLY A 84 -13.93 -3.76 0.20
C GLY A 84 -12.44 -3.76 0.49
N ALA A 85 -11.62 -3.54 -0.54
CA ALA A 85 -10.18 -3.63 -0.46
C ALA A 85 -9.56 -2.61 -1.40
N TYR A 86 -8.25 -2.42 -1.29
CA TYR A 86 -7.53 -1.53 -2.20
C TYR A 86 -7.00 -2.33 -3.39
N GLN A 87 -7.00 -1.67 -4.54
CA GLN A 87 -6.58 -2.27 -5.80
C GLN A 87 -5.28 -1.63 -6.26
N LEU A 88 -4.35 -2.46 -6.70
CA LEU A 88 -3.08 -2.05 -7.25
C LEU A 88 -2.69 -3.01 -8.36
N ASP A 89 -2.69 -2.53 -9.60
CA ASP A 89 -2.37 -3.36 -10.76
C ASP A 89 -0.88 -3.28 -11.07
N LEU A 90 -0.10 -4.04 -10.32
CA LEU A 90 1.32 -4.26 -10.59
C LEU A 90 1.54 -5.72 -10.92
N THR A 91 2.27 -5.97 -12.00
CA THR A 91 2.71 -7.34 -12.33
C THR A 91 3.77 -7.81 -11.35
N GLY A 92 4.04 -9.12 -11.32
CA GLY A 92 5.13 -9.65 -10.51
C GLY A 92 6.47 -9.05 -10.89
N GLU A 93 6.68 -8.82 -12.18
CA GLU A 93 7.91 -8.20 -12.67
C GLU A 93 8.04 -6.76 -12.19
N GLU A 94 6.96 -5.99 -12.23
CA GLU A 94 6.98 -4.62 -11.73
C GLU A 94 7.23 -4.58 -10.23
N LEU A 95 6.63 -5.49 -9.47
CA LEU A 95 6.89 -5.61 -8.03
C LEU A 95 8.36 -5.86 -7.74
N ASN A 96 9.00 -6.69 -8.55
CA ASN A 96 10.43 -7.00 -8.37
C ASN A 96 11.33 -5.82 -8.69
N ARG A 97 10.90 -4.93 -9.58
CA ARG A 97 11.69 -3.75 -9.98
C ARG A 97 11.44 -2.54 -9.08
N ALA A 98 10.33 -2.54 -8.34
CA ALA A 98 10.00 -1.40 -7.49
C ALA A 98 10.96 -1.29 -6.32
N LEU A 99 11.18 -0.05 -5.87
CA LEU A 99 11.99 0.20 -4.69
C LEU A 99 11.36 -0.44 -3.47
N SER A 100 12.12 -1.31 -2.80
CA SER A 100 11.64 -2.04 -1.64
C SER A 100 12.74 -2.13 -0.60
N PHE A 101 12.36 -2.55 0.61
CA PHE A 101 13.31 -2.80 1.69
C PHE A 101 12.88 -4.05 2.45
N GLY A 102 13.85 -4.69 3.09
CA GLY A 102 13.56 -5.88 3.89
C GLY A 102 12.70 -5.53 5.10
N ALA A 103 11.87 -6.48 5.53
CA ALA A 103 11.00 -6.26 6.69
C ALA A 103 11.77 -6.04 7.98
N ASP A 104 13.04 -6.47 8.02
CA ASP A 104 13.93 -6.32 9.16
C ASP A 104 14.73 -5.01 9.15
N LYS A 105 14.48 -4.14 8.17
CA LYS A 105 15.22 -2.89 8.00
C LYS A 105 14.28 -1.71 7.97
N ASP A 106 14.80 -0.56 8.39
CA ASP A 106 14.06 0.70 8.29
C ASP A 106 14.37 1.37 6.97
N PHE A 107 13.32 1.92 6.35
CA PHE A 107 13.47 2.75 5.17
C PHE A 107 13.87 4.17 5.62
N ASP A 108 14.82 4.76 4.91
CA ASP A 108 15.25 6.12 5.24
C ASP A 108 14.25 7.12 4.64
N TRP A 109 13.24 7.46 5.42
CA TRP A 109 12.21 8.41 5.00
C TRP A 109 12.72 9.85 4.92
N GLY A 110 13.94 10.11 5.39
CA GLY A 110 14.59 11.40 5.27
C GLY A 110 15.31 11.60 3.93
N ASP A 111 15.42 10.56 3.12
CA ASP A 111 16.11 10.62 1.85
C ASP A 111 15.14 10.96 0.72
N ARG A 112 15.11 12.26 0.36
CA ARG A 112 14.21 12.74 -0.70
C ARG A 112 14.50 12.09 -2.05
N SER A 113 15.72 11.69 -2.32
CA SER A 113 16.05 11.06 -3.60
C SER A 113 15.36 9.71 -3.75
N LYS A 114 15.19 8.98 -2.67
CA LYS A 114 14.45 7.71 -2.68
C LYS A 114 12.96 7.96 -2.89
N GLU A 115 12.41 9.00 -2.28
CA GLU A 115 11.01 9.36 -2.52
C GLU A 115 10.78 9.74 -3.97
N ILE A 116 11.70 10.48 -4.58
CA ILE A 116 11.62 10.84 -5.99
C ILE A 116 11.59 9.56 -6.85
N GLN A 117 12.45 8.59 -6.54
CA GLN A 117 12.45 7.31 -7.26
C GLN A 117 11.09 6.61 -7.18
N ILE A 118 10.46 6.64 -6.01
CA ILE A 118 9.15 6.04 -5.82
C ILE A 118 8.13 6.72 -6.74
N HIS A 119 8.06 8.04 -6.69
CA HIS A 119 7.07 8.78 -7.48
C HIS A 119 7.30 8.65 -8.97
N ASP A 120 8.58 8.62 -9.41
CA ASP A 120 8.91 8.41 -10.81
C ASP A 120 8.48 7.03 -11.28
N PHE A 121 8.72 6.01 -10.47
CA PHE A 121 8.35 4.64 -10.82
C PHE A 121 6.85 4.51 -11.02
N TYR A 122 6.06 5.06 -10.09
CA TYR A 122 4.60 4.95 -10.14
C TYR A 122 3.95 6.04 -10.98
N ARG A 123 4.72 7.03 -11.45
CA ARG A 123 4.23 8.15 -12.24
C ARG A 123 3.13 8.93 -11.53
N VAL A 124 3.36 9.20 -10.27
CA VAL A 124 2.43 9.91 -9.40
C VAL A 124 3.10 11.17 -8.89
N ARG A 125 2.37 12.28 -8.92
CA ARG A 125 2.85 13.56 -8.40
C ARG A 125 3.21 13.41 -6.92
N PRO A 126 4.35 13.94 -6.46
CA PRO A 126 4.71 13.89 -5.05
C PRO A 126 3.71 14.61 -4.16
N TYR A 127 3.59 14.13 -2.93
CA TYR A 127 2.69 14.74 -1.95
C TYR A 127 3.14 16.14 -1.56
N TRP A 128 4.42 16.46 -1.71
CA TRP A 128 4.93 17.79 -1.41
C TRP A 128 4.69 18.78 -2.55
N GLY A 129 4.07 18.37 -3.63
CA GLY A 129 3.57 19.23 -4.69
C GLY A 129 4.43 19.21 -5.94
N ALA A 130 5.35 20.11 -6.06
CA ALA A 130 6.06 20.32 -7.32
C ALA A 130 7.34 19.49 -7.42
N TYR A 131 7.67 19.13 -8.62
CA TYR A 131 9.01 18.74 -8.98
C TYR A 131 9.84 20.00 -9.19
#